data_727bd65bba353c7944822ecf90c05829
#
_entry.id   727bd65bba353c7944822ecf90c05829
#
_cell.length_a   1.000
_cell.length_b   1.000
_cell.length_c   1.000
_cell.angle_alpha   90.00
_cell.angle_beta   90.00
_cell.angle_gamma   90.00
#
_symmetry.space_group_name_H-M   'P 1'
#
loop_
_entity.id
_entity.type
_entity.pdbx_description
1 polymer ?
#
loop_
_entity_poly.entity_id
_entity_poly.type
_entity_poly.pdbx_seq_one_letter_code
_entity_poly.pdbx_strand_id
1 'polypeptide(L)'
;VKHSQRLEHPRLASALVERGLCDAKKVEEALHIAENGHGSFPEVLVNSSLVSDWELSRVVCEVYNLPFVTVEIIDPDPAARKDLDLQFLAQHGLVPLARSSSVLTIAMPGMVAADVLGEMAATTDLTILPVVGSVQTNRRWIEKVLLAEMKAALPTQGTDAVHDAHDAGWDQLFDAAEAAIQEPASQEPGLQEAGLPELAVPAAPLPSKKAAVPVSLPPPPAF
;
A
#
# COMPACT_ATOMS: atom_id res chain seq x y z
N VAL A 1 -5.68 9.58 38.59
CA VAL A 1 -4.70 9.93 37.54
C VAL A 1 -4.97 9.00 36.37
N LYS A 2 -5.58 9.50 35.27
CA LYS A 2 -5.73 8.71 34.05
C LYS A 2 -4.32 8.58 33.45
N HIS A 3 -3.72 7.41 33.54
CA HIS A 3 -2.54 7.11 32.74
C HIS A 3 -2.97 7.15 31.29
N SER A 4 -2.59 8.19 30.54
CA SER A 4 -2.69 8.18 29.09
C SER A 4 -1.77 7.08 28.60
N GLN A 5 -2.35 6.00 28.09
CA GLN A 5 -1.58 4.87 27.58
C GLN A 5 -0.89 5.36 26.31
N ARG A 6 0.45 5.43 26.37
CA ARG A 6 1.25 5.85 25.23
C ARG A 6 1.14 4.80 24.12
N LEU A 7 0.89 5.23 22.90
CA LEU A 7 0.84 4.37 21.72
C LEU A 7 2.28 3.96 21.36
N GLU A 8 2.63 2.70 21.67
CA GLU A 8 3.99 2.17 21.48
C GLU A 8 3.93 0.82 20.76
N HIS A 9 4.73 0.65 19.71
CA HIS A 9 4.81 -0.60 18.94
C HIS A 9 5.21 -1.82 19.79
N PRO A 10 6.20 -1.74 20.71
CA PRO A 10 6.57 -2.89 21.55
C PRO A 10 5.41 -3.40 22.42
N ARG A 11 4.55 -2.51 22.91
CA ARG A 11 3.38 -2.90 23.69
C ARG A 11 2.35 -3.66 22.85
N LEU A 12 2.11 -3.20 21.62
CA LEU A 12 1.25 -3.92 20.67
C LEU A 12 1.84 -5.29 20.33
N ALA A 13 3.14 -5.34 20.07
CA ALA A 13 3.87 -6.57 19.79
C ALA A 13 3.70 -7.61 20.91
N SER A 14 3.91 -7.22 22.18
CA SER A 14 3.70 -8.08 23.35
C SER A 14 2.27 -8.58 23.43
N ALA A 15 1.27 -7.70 23.20
CA ALA A 15 -0.14 -8.07 23.24
C ALA A 15 -0.54 -9.08 22.16
N LEU A 16 0.06 -9.00 20.96
CA LEU A 16 -0.18 -9.96 19.88
C LEU A 16 0.39 -11.34 20.20
N VAL A 17 1.57 -11.40 20.80
CA VAL A 17 2.22 -12.64 21.22
C VAL A 17 1.47 -13.28 22.40
N GLU A 18 1.13 -12.50 23.43
CA GLU A 18 0.39 -12.98 24.62
C GLU A 18 -0.98 -13.58 24.25
N ARG A 19 -1.62 -13.07 23.20
CA ARG A 19 -2.89 -13.59 22.68
C ARG A 19 -2.73 -14.78 21.75
N GLY A 20 -1.49 -15.19 21.46
CA GLY A 20 -1.20 -16.30 20.53
C GLY A 20 -1.57 -16.01 19.07
N LEU A 21 -1.70 -14.73 18.69
CA LEU A 21 -2.02 -14.34 17.32
C LEU A 21 -0.80 -14.38 16.40
N CYS A 22 0.39 -14.18 16.97
CA CYS A 22 1.66 -14.19 16.23
C CYS A 22 2.75 -14.92 17.01
N ASP A 23 3.69 -15.49 16.27
CA ASP A 23 4.95 -15.99 16.83
C ASP A 23 5.88 -14.84 17.24
N ALA A 24 6.52 -14.95 18.43
CA ALA A 24 7.36 -13.90 18.98
C ALA A 24 8.51 -13.49 18.05
N LYS A 25 9.15 -14.46 17.38
CA LYS A 25 10.27 -14.18 16.46
C LYS A 25 9.81 -13.39 15.24
N LYS A 26 8.66 -13.76 14.69
CA LYS A 26 8.10 -13.06 13.52
C LYS A 26 7.65 -11.65 13.86
N VAL A 27 7.16 -11.41 15.07
CA VAL A 27 6.80 -10.07 15.55
C VAL A 27 8.06 -9.21 15.74
N GLU A 28 9.14 -9.79 16.27
CA GLU A 28 10.43 -9.11 16.41
C GLU A 28 11.02 -8.75 15.04
N GLU A 29 10.99 -9.66 14.07
CA GLU A 29 11.38 -9.39 12.69
C GLU A 29 10.54 -8.26 12.08
N ALA A 30 9.24 -8.25 12.30
CA ALA A 30 8.35 -7.20 11.80
C ALA A 30 8.64 -5.83 12.44
N LEU A 31 8.98 -5.79 13.74
CA LEU A 31 9.44 -4.57 14.41
C LEU A 31 10.73 -4.05 13.79
N HIS A 32 11.69 -4.92 13.58
CA HIS A 32 12.98 -4.56 12.99
C HIS A 32 12.83 -4.05 11.53
N ILE A 33 11.95 -4.64 10.74
CA ILE A 33 11.62 -4.17 9.39
C ILE A 33 11.03 -2.75 9.45
N ALA A 34 10.10 -2.50 10.37
CA ALA A 34 9.48 -1.20 10.55
C ALA A 34 10.48 -0.12 11.02
N GLU A 35 11.38 -0.45 11.94
CA GLU A 35 12.43 0.45 12.42
C GLU A 35 13.43 0.84 11.33
N ASN A 36 13.66 -0.04 10.35
CA ASN A 36 14.52 0.23 9.19
C ASN A 36 13.80 1.02 8.07
N GLY A 37 12.58 1.50 8.31
CA GLY A 37 11.85 2.37 7.38
C GLY A 37 11.15 1.64 6.23
N HIS A 38 10.97 0.32 6.32
CA HIS A 38 10.25 -0.47 5.33
C HIS A 38 8.74 -0.58 5.60
N GLY A 39 8.10 0.55 5.90
CA GLY A 39 6.68 0.65 6.25
C GLY A 39 6.42 0.79 7.74
N SER A 40 5.16 1.04 8.11
CA SER A 40 4.76 1.07 9.51
C SER A 40 4.65 -0.35 10.09
N PHE A 41 4.84 -0.52 11.40
CA PHE A 41 4.73 -1.83 12.04
C PHE A 41 3.39 -2.53 11.78
N PRO A 42 2.22 -1.87 11.86
CA PRO A 42 0.93 -2.45 11.47
C PRO A 42 0.88 -2.90 10.01
N GLU A 43 1.45 -2.13 9.09
CA GLU A 43 1.50 -2.51 7.67
C GLU A 43 2.36 -3.74 7.44
N VAL A 44 3.51 -3.84 8.08
CA VAL A 44 4.38 -5.01 7.98
C VAL A 44 3.65 -6.27 8.46
N LEU A 45 2.94 -6.20 9.60
CA LEU A 45 2.17 -7.32 10.14
C LEU A 45 1.08 -7.81 9.18
N VAL A 46 0.31 -6.88 8.60
CA VAL A 46 -0.79 -7.21 7.69
C VAL A 46 -0.28 -7.68 6.33
N ASN A 47 0.71 -7.00 5.74
CA ASN A 47 1.28 -7.35 4.45
C ASN A 47 2.02 -8.69 4.45
N SER A 48 2.66 -9.05 5.58
CA SER A 48 3.28 -10.36 5.78
C SER A 48 2.29 -11.45 6.18
N SER A 49 0.98 -11.12 6.23
CA SER A 49 -0.07 -12.06 6.65
C SER A 49 0.17 -12.68 8.03
N LEU A 50 0.87 -12.00 8.91
CA LEU A 50 1.09 -12.44 10.29
C LEU A 50 -0.16 -12.28 11.14
N VAL A 51 -0.94 -11.23 10.88
CA VAL A 51 -2.22 -10.93 11.53
C VAL A 51 -3.17 -10.41 10.46
N SER A 52 -4.45 -10.77 10.55
CA SER A 52 -5.46 -10.13 9.72
C SER A 52 -5.68 -8.68 10.14
N ASP A 53 -5.99 -7.81 9.17
CA ASP A 53 -6.23 -6.38 9.42
C ASP A 53 -7.31 -6.14 10.48
N TRP A 54 -8.36 -6.97 10.47
CA TRP A 54 -9.43 -6.94 11.46
C TRP A 54 -8.97 -7.30 12.88
N GLU A 55 -8.21 -8.40 13.02
CA GLU A 55 -7.70 -8.84 14.33
C GLU A 55 -6.73 -7.83 14.91
N LEU A 56 -5.84 -7.26 14.07
CA LEU A 56 -4.93 -6.20 14.46
C LEU A 56 -5.70 -5.00 15.00
N SER A 57 -6.69 -4.50 14.26
CA SER A 57 -7.51 -3.35 14.66
C SER A 57 -8.25 -3.62 15.97
N ARG A 58 -8.81 -4.82 16.14
CA ARG A 58 -9.47 -5.24 17.38
C ARG A 58 -8.51 -5.22 18.57
N VAL A 59 -7.31 -5.79 18.41
CA VAL A 59 -6.31 -5.80 19.49
C VAL A 59 -5.90 -4.39 19.88
N VAL A 60 -5.68 -3.50 18.91
CA VAL A 60 -5.35 -2.09 19.16
C VAL A 60 -6.47 -1.39 19.94
N CYS A 61 -7.73 -1.56 19.50
CA CYS A 61 -8.88 -1.00 20.22
C CYS A 61 -8.94 -1.44 21.69
N GLU A 62 -8.73 -2.73 21.96
CA GLU A 62 -8.79 -3.29 23.31
C GLU A 62 -7.58 -2.86 24.16
N VAL A 63 -6.36 -2.87 23.62
CA VAL A 63 -5.12 -2.53 24.35
C VAL A 63 -5.07 -1.05 24.71
N TYR A 64 -5.52 -0.18 23.81
CA TYR A 64 -5.42 1.26 23.97
C TYR A 64 -6.76 1.94 24.30
N ASN A 65 -7.83 1.17 24.39
CA ASN A 65 -9.20 1.68 24.64
C ASN A 65 -9.60 2.78 23.66
N LEU A 66 -9.35 2.53 22.36
CA LEU A 66 -9.67 3.44 21.26
C LEU A 66 -10.89 2.93 20.48
N PRO A 67 -11.73 3.84 19.94
CA PRO A 67 -12.84 3.44 19.08
C PRO A 67 -12.34 2.99 17.71
N PHE A 68 -13.05 2.05 17.08
CA PHE A 68 -12.81 1.62 15.70
C PHE A 68 -13.75 2.35 14.76
N VAL A 69 -13.22 2.69 13.57
CA VAL A 69 -13.99 3.29 12.48
C VAL A 69 -13.63 2.66 11.15
N THR A 70 -14.61 2.52 10.28
CA THR A 70 -14.38 2.15 8.88
C THR A 70 -14.42 3.41 8.03
N VAL A 71 -13.27 3.84 7.52
CA VAL A 71 -13.11 5.08 6.75
C VAL A 71 -14.05 5.16 5.56
N GLU A 72 -14.28 4.03 4.88
CA GLU A 72 -15.17 3.94 3.71
C GLU A 72 -16.65 4.24 4.05
N ILE A 73 -17.07 4.06 5.31
CA ILE A 73 -18.45 4.28 5.74
C ILE A 73 -18.66 5.72 6.24
N ILE A 74 -17.63 6.33 6.84
CA ILE A 74 -17.74 7.64 7.50
C ILE A 74 -17.74 8.78 6.49
N ASP A 75 -17.17 8.59 5.29
CA ASP A 75 -16.98 9.65 4.29
C ASP A 75 -16.29 10.90 4.88
N PRO A 76 -14.95 10.88 4.98
CA PRO A 76 -14.17 11.93 5.65
C PRO A 76 -14.45 13.31 5.10
N ASP A 77 -14.71 14.30 6.00
CA ASP A 77 -14.99 15.67 5.65
C ASP A 77 -13.78 16.32 4.91
N PRO A 78 -13.95 16.81 3.68
CA PRO A 78 -12.90 17.53 2.97
C PRO A 78 -12.31 18.71 3.76
N ALA A 79 -13.12 19.38 4.60
CA ALA A 79 -12.66 20.47 5.44
C ALA A 79 -11.68 20.03 6.54
N ALA A 80 -11.73 18.74 6.94
CA ALA A 80 -10.84 18.22 7.98
C ALA A 80 -9.37 18.20 7.56
N ARG A 81 -9.08 18.11 6.25
CA ARG A 81 -7.71 18.06 5.70
C ARG A 81 -7.17 19.40 5.23
N LYS A 82 -7.99 20.46 5.32
CA LYS A 82 -7.55 21.80 4.96
C LYS A 82 -6.39 22.23 5.85
N ASP A 83 -5.36 22.80 5.25
CA ASP A 83 -4.14 23.28 5.91
C ASP A 83 -3.30 22.18 6.60
N LEU A 84 -3.52 20.90 6.26
CA LEU A 84 -2.69 19.80 6.70
C LEU A 84 -1.65 19.41 5.64
N ASP A 85 -0.52 18.89 6.09
CA ASP A 85 0.49 18.32 5.20
C ASP A 85 0.00 16.98 4.64
N LEU A 86 -0.44 16.98 3.38
CA LEU A 86 -0.96 15.78 2.72
C LEU A 86 0.11 14.69 2.53
N GLN A 87 1.38 15.10 2.39
CA GLN A 87 2.49 14.15 2.26
C GLN A 87 2.73 13.42 3.59
N PHE A 88 2.73 14.16 4.70
CA PHE A 88 2.82 13.58 6.04
C PHE A 88 1.66 12.59 6.31
N LEU A 89 0.43 12.97 5.96
CA LEU A 89 -0.74 12.10 6.10
C LEU A 89 -0.59 10.81 5.29
N ALA A 90 -0.16 10.93 4.03
CA ALA A 90 0.04 9.78 3.15
C ALA A 90 1.17 8.87 3.64
N GLN A 91 2.28 9.44 4.11
CA GLN A 91 3.42 8.71 4.63
C GLN A 91 3.08 7.85 5.86
N HIS A 92 2.24 8.39 6.75
CA HIS A 92 1.85 7.71 8.00
C HIS A 92 0.50 6.98 7.91
N GLY A 93 -0.12 6.93 6.75
CA GLY A 93 -1.40 6.25 6.55
C GLY A 93 -2.57 6.89 7.31
N LEU A 94 -2.47 8.16 7.67
CA LEU A 94 -3.43 8.90 8.47
C LEU A 94 -4.57 9.46 7.63
N VAL A 95 -5.81 9.25 8.08
CA VAL A 95 -7.00 9.79 7.41
C VAL A 95 -7.72 10.78 8.31
N PRO A 96 -7.73 12.09 7.98
CA PRO A 96 -8.49 13.10 8.70
C PRO A 96 -9.99 12.87 8.46
N LEU A 97 -10.75 12.65 9.54
CA LEU A 97 -12.18 12.33 9.46
C LEU A 97 -13.06 13.57 9.62
N ALA A 98 -12.81 14.34 10.67
CA ALA A 98 -13.58 15.53 11.00
C ALA A 98 -12.74 16.53 11.79
N ARG A 99 -13.00 17.81 11.58
CA ARG A 99 -12.39 18.89 12.34
C ARG A 99 -13.46 19.75 13.00
N SER A 100 -13.33 19.96 14.31
CA SER A 100 -14.22 20.83 15.07
C SER A 100 -13.38 21.79 15.92
N SER A 101 -13.39 23.05 15.56
CA SER A 101 -12.57 24.08 16.20
C SER A 101 -11.09 23.70 16.27
N SER A 102 -10.57 23.40 17.46
CA SER A 102 -9.18 23.00 17.70
C SER A 102 -8.96 21.49 17.81
N VAL A 103 -9.98 20.67 17.52
CA VAL A 103 -9.89 19.20 17.61
C VAL A 103 -9.95 18.59 16.22
N LEU A 104 -9.01 17.72 15.91
CA LEU A 104 -8.95 16.95 14.69
C LEU A 104 -9.08 15.45 15.00
N THR A 105 -10.11 14.82 14.48
CA THR A 105 -10.29 13.37 14.57
C THR A 105 -9.58 12.69 13.40
N ILE A 106 -8.68 11.74 13.71
CA ILE A 106 -7.85 11.06 12.73
C ILE A 106 -7.96 9.55 12.85
N ALA A 107 -8.23 8.86 11.75
CA ALA A 107 -8.14 7.40 11.68
C ALA A 107 -6.69 6.99 11.40
N MET A 108 -6.15 6.14 12.29
CA MET A 108 -4.83 5.55 12.15
C MET A 108 -4.91 4.20 11.41
N PRO A 109 -3.89 3.78 10.63
CA PRO A 109 -3.85 2.46 9.99
C PRO A 109 -3.50 1.39 11.04
N GLY A 110 -4.49 0.91 11.80
CA GLY A 110 -4.26 0.14 13.02
C GLY A 110 -3.70 1.04 14.12
N MET A 111 -2.40 1.24 14.20
CA MET A 111 -1.76 2.09 15.19
C MET A 111 -0.60 2.89 14.60
N VAL A 112 -0.43 4.10 15.09
CA VAL A 112 0.73 4.97 14.80
C VAL A 112 1.38 5.36 16.12
N ALA A 113 2.71 5.49 16.14
CA ALA A 113 3.45 5.86 17.34
C ALA A 113 3.01 7.24 17.86
N ALA A 114 3.02 7.40 19.18
CA ALA A 114 2.59 8.64 19.83
C ALA A 114 3.39 9.87 19.36
N ASP A 115 4.64 9.68 18.99
CA ASP A 115 5.54 10.75 18.54
C ASP A 115 5.08 11.37 17.21
N VAL A 116 4.56 10.55 16.28
CA VAL A 116 3.99 11.01 15.00
C VAL A 116 2.74 11.88 15.23
N LEU A 117 1.86 11.44 16.14
CA LEU A 117 0.68 12.25 16.50
C LEU A 117 1.07 13.52 17.25
N GLY A 118 2.13 13.47 18.05
CA GLY A 118 2.71 14.63 18.74
C GLY A 118 3.28 15.65 17.77
N GLU A 119 4.00 15.21 16.74
CA GLU A 119 4.52 16.05 15.67
C GLU A 119 3.39 16.74 14.90
N MET A 120 2.35 16.00 14.54
CA MET A 120 1.17 16.59 13.92
C MET A 120 0.49 17.62 14.81
N ALA A 121 0.32 17.34 16.10
CA ALA A 121 -0.28 18.28 17.02
C ALA A 121 0.55 19.56 17.16
N ALA A 122 1.88 19.45 17.20
CA ALA A 122 2.79 20.57 17.31
C ALA A 122 2.82 21.44 16.05
N THR A 123 2.74 20.84 14.87
CA THR A 123 2.76 21.56 13.58
C THR A 123 1.45 22.24 13.26
N THR A 124 0.33 21.68 13.69
CA THR A 124 -1.02 22.17 13.34
C THR A 124 -1.68 23.02 14.44
N ASP A 125 -1.12 23.01 15.64
CA ASP A 125 -1.74 23.59 16.86
C ASP A 125 -3.15 23.01 17.14
N LEU A 126 -3.38 21.75 16.73
CA LEU A 126 -4.64 21.05 16.94
C LEU A 126 -4.50 19.95 18.00
N THR A 127 -5.56 19.73 18.74
CA THR A 127 -5.70 18.56 19.60
C THR A 127 -6.06 17.36 18.73
N ILE A 128 -5.18 16.36 18.65
CA ILE A 128 -5.42 15.16 17.85
C ILE A 128 -6.22 14.13 18.65
N LEU A 129 -7.35 13.71 18.10
CA LEU A 129 -8.18 12.63 18.62
C LEU A 129 -8.00 11.39 17.74
N PRO A 130 -7.15 10.43 18.13
CA PRO A 130 -6.92 9.25 17.34
C PRO A 130 -8.08 8.24 17.47
N VAL A 131 -8.45 7.65 16.36
CA VAL A 131 -9.35 6.49 16.26
C VAL A 131 -8.69 5.40 15.44
N VAL A 132 -9.05 4.16 15.64
CA VAL A 132 -8.47 3.02 14.92
C VAL A 132 -9.21 2.83 13.61
N GLY A 133 -8.49 2.92 12.50
CA GLY A 133 -8.93 2.46 11.18
C GLY A 133 -8.25 1.14 10.81
N SER A 134 -8.62 0.54 9.69
CA SER A 134 -7.88 -0.60 9.19
C SER A 134 -6.74 -0.14 8.25
N VAL A 135 -5.66 -0.90 8.18
CA VAL A 135 -4.51 -0.61 7.33
C VAL A 135 -4.95 -0.49 5.87
N GLN A 136 -5.73 -1.45 5.40
CA GLN A 136 -6.14 -1.52 4.00
C GLN A 136 -7.15 -0.45 3.61
N THR A 137 -8.14 -0.13 4.47
CA THR A 137 -9.14 0.90 4.14
C THR A 137 -8.54 2.30 4.15
N ASN A 138 -7.66 2.61 5.11
CA ASN A 138 -6.92 3.86 5.14
C ASN A 138 -6.08 4.02 3.88
N ARG A 139 -5.32 2.98 3.51
CA ARG A 139 -4.47 3.00 2.32
C ARG A 139 -5.27 3.25 1.04
N ARG A 140 -6.37 2.53 0.82
CA ARG A 140 -7.24 2.74 -0.35
C ARG A 140 -7.80 4.16 -0.41
N TRP A 141 -8.20 4.71 0.74
CA TRP A 141 -8.70 6.07 0.79
C TRP A 141 -7.61 7.09 0.44
N ILE A 142 -6.40 6.92 0.97
CA ILE A 142 -5.24 7.77 0.67
C ILE A 142 -4.91 7.71 -0.82
N GLU A 143 -4.82 6.53 -1.40
CA GLU A 143 -4.55 6.33 -2.83
C GLU A 143 -5.61 7.02 -3.70
N LYS A 144 -6.89 6.90 -3.33
CA LYS A 144 -8.01 7.45 -4.09
C LYS A 144 -8.16 8.97 -3.94
N VAL A 145 -7.94 9.50 -2.74
CA VAL A 145 -8.25 10.90 -2.41
C VAL A 145 -7.01 11.76 -2.29
N LEU A 146 -6.10 11.45 -1.35
CA LEU A 146 -4.94 12.32 -1.10
C LEU A 146 -3.96 12.34 -2.27
N LEU A 147 -3.63 11.20 -2.85
CA LEU A 147 -2.70 11.16 -3.98
C LEU A 147 -3.30 11.80 -5.24
N ALA A 148 -4.63 11.75 -5.41
CA ALA A 148 -5.31 12.46 -6.49
C ALA A 148 -5.24 13.99 -6.29
N GLU A 149 -5.46 14.47 -5.06
CA GLU A 149 -5.31 15.90 -4.73
C GLU A 149 -3.88 16.39 -4.89
N MET A 150 -2.90 15.62 -4.42
CA MET A 150 -1.48 15.95 -4.58
C MET A 150 -1.08 16.04 -6.05
N LYS A 151 -1.57 15.13 -6.91
CA LYS A 151 -1.34 15.19 -8.36
C LYS A 151 -2.01 16.41 -9.00
N ALA A 152 -3.22 16.76 -8.57
CA ALA A 152 -3.92 17.94 -9.09
C ALA A 152 -3.27 19.27 -8.65
N ALA A 153 -2.62 19.28 -7.48
CA ALA A 153 -1.91 20.46 -6.97
C ALA A 153 -0.53 20.66 -7.61
N LEU A 154 0.05 19.64 -8.27
CA LEU A 154 1.27 19.84 -9.05
C LEU A 154 0.95 20.75 -10.24
N PRO A 155 1.68 21.89 -10.42
CA PRO A 155 1.49 22.71 -11.60
C PRO A 155 1.72 21.83 -12.82
N THR A 156 0.72 21.72 -13.66
CA THR A 156 0.83 21.18 -15.01
C THR A 156 1.84 22.07 -15.73
N GLN A 157 3.12 21.74 -15.64
CA GLN A 157 4.11 22.31 -16.54
C GLN A 157 3.66 21.89 -17.92
N GLY A 158 3.25 22.94 -18.67
CA GLY A 158 2.56 22.83 -19.94
C GLY A 158 3.13 21.75 -20.86
N THR A 159 2.38 20.70 -21.02
CA THR A 159 2.53 19.74 -22.12
C THR A 159 1.91 20.27 -23.41
N ASP A 160 1.42 21.53 -23.42
CA ASP A 160 0.85 22.15 -24.62
C ASP A 160 1.90 22.67 -25.59
N ALA A 161 3.20 22.70 -25.22
CA ALA A 161 4.25 23.14 -26.12
C ALA A 161 5.03 22.00 -26.79
N VAL A 162 4.77 20.73 -26.45
CA VAL A 162 5.51 19.58 -27.01
C VAL A 162 4.68 18.80 -28.04
N HIS A 163 3.37 19.02 -28.11
CA HIS A 163 2.52 18.29 -29.06
C HIS A 163 2.66 18.80 -30.50
N ASP A 164 2.90 20.13 -30.71
CA ASP A 164 3.11 20.67 -32.05
C ASP A 164 4.49 20.41 -32.63
N ALA A 165 5.49 20.08 -31.80
CA ALA A 165 6.85 19.78 -32.29
C ALA A 165 7.07 18.26 -32.57
N HIS A 166 6.18 17.39 -32.04
CA HIS A 166 6.35 15.95 -32.21
C HIS A 166 5.61 15.39 -33.43
N ASP A 167 4.50 16.01 -33.84
CA ASP A 167 3.75 15.58 -35.02
C ASP A 167 4.54 15.88 -36.33
N ALA A 168 5.24 17.00 -36.40
CA ALA A 168 6.05 17.34 -37.57
C ALA A 168 7.29 16.43 -37.74
N GLY A 169 7.75 15.77 -36.70
CA GLY A 169 8.90 14.86 -36.74
C GLY A 169 8.57 13.45 -37.18
N TRP A 170 7.37 12.99 -36.84
CA TRP A 170 6.94 11.64 -37.20
C TRP A 170 6.54 11.52 -38.67
N ASP A 171 5.89 12.51 -39.25
CA ASP A 171 5.53 12.55 -40.68
C ASP A 171 6.78 12.51 -41.56
N GLN A 172 7.85 13.24 -41.20
CA GLN A 172 9.12 13.16 -41.90
C GLN A 172 9.83 11.81 -41.82
N LEU A 173 9.64 11.09 -40.71
CA LEU A 173 10.22 9.77 -40.48
C LEU A 173 9.50 8.69 -41.29
N PHE A 174 8.20 8.81 -41.46
CA PHE A 174 7.38 7.91 -42.28
C PHE A 174 7.62 8.17 -43.76
N ASP A 175 7.72 9.42 -44.22
CA ASP A 175 8.05 9.77 -45.61
C ASP A 175 9.46 9.29 -46.02
N ALA A 176 10.44 9.35 -45.11
CA ALA A 176 11.77 8.83 -45.31
C ALA A 176 11.82 7.30 -45.41
N ALA A 177 10.97 6.61 -44.62
CA ALA A 177 10.85 5.16 -44.64
C ALA A 177 10.16 4.65 -45.94
N GLU A 178 9.16 5.37 -46.42
CA GLU A 178 8.42 5.05 -47.66
C GLU A 178 9.31 5.27 -48.91
N ALA A 179 10.15 6.30 -48.92
CA ALA A 179 11.13 6.56 -49.96
C ALA A 179 12.23 5.47 -50.01
N ALA A 180 12.60 4.90 -48.88
CA ALA A 180 13.60 3.82 -48.80
C ALA A 180 13.10 2.46 -49.34
N ILE A 181 11.78 2.27 -49.42
CA ILE A 181 11.15 1.03 -49.92
C ILE A 181 11.00 1.02 -51.46
N GLN A 182 11.17 2.17 -52.12
CA GLN A 182 10.98 2.31 -53.56
C GLN A 182 12.23 2.13 -54.44
N GLU A 183 13.38 1.74 -53.88
CA GLU A 183 14.51 1.36 -54.73
C GLU A 183 14.40 -0.09 -55.21
N PRO A 184 14.49 -0.36 -56.52
CA PRO A 184 14.26 -1.68 -57.08
C PRO A 184 15.42 -2.63 -56.81
N ALA A 185 15.05 -3.81 -56.38
CA ALA A 185 15.93 -4.97 -56.25
C ALA A 185 16.70 -5.28 -57.52
N SER A 186 18.01 -5.28 -57.45
CA SER A 186 18.86 -6.00 -58.35
C SER A 186 20.17 -6.36 -57.65
N GLN A 187 20.26 -7.58 -57.24
CA GLN A 187 21.41 -8.49 -57.24
C GLN A 187 21.34 -9.49 -56.09
N GLU A 188 20.94 -10.70 -56.42
CA GLU A 188 21.25 -11.89 -55.62
C GLU A 188 22.75 -12.18 -55.69
N PRO A 189 23.37 -12.63 -54.63
CA PRO A 189 24.31 -13.72 -54.73
C PRO A 189 24.08 -14.81 -53.65
N GLY A 190 23.88 -16.03 -54.16
CA GLY A 190 24.50 -17.24 -53.66
C GLY A 190 24.17 -17.67 -52.22
N LEU A 191 23.15 -18.54 -52.11
CA LEU A 191 22.91 -19.41 -50.95
C LEU A 191 24.09 -20.36 -50.74
N GLN A 192 24.77 -20.27 -49.62
CA GLN A 192 25.49 -21.39 -49.02
C GLN A 192 24.74 -21.85 -47.76
N GLU A 193 24.24 -23.07 -47.83
CA GLU A 193 23.69 -23.82 -46.70
C GLU A 193 24.79 -24.04 -45.67
N ALA A 194 24.59 -23.48 -44.45
CA ALA A 194 25.31 -23.88 -43.27
C ALA A 194 24.28 -24.37 -42.22
N GLY A 195 24.40 -25.66 -41.91
CA GLY A 195 23.50 -26.43 -41.08
C GLY A 195 23.29 -25.82 -39.67
N LEU A 196 22.04 -25.78 -39.26
CA LEU A 196 21.63 -25.47 -37.90
C LEU A 196 21.83 -26.71 -37.01
N PRO A 197 22.43 -26.62 -35.84
CA PRO A 197 22.40 -27.70 -34.85
C PRO A 197 21.04 -27.74 -34.18
N GLU A 198 20.44 -28.91 -34.20
CA GLU A 198 19.23 -29.30 -33.50
C GLU A 198 19.46 -29.22 -31.98
N LEU A 199 18.88 -28.21 -31.33
CA LEU A 199 18.85 -28.12 -29.87
C LEU A 199 17.64 -28.90 -29.34
N ALA A 200 17.92 -30.10 -28.84
CA ALA A 200 16.97 -30.93 -28.09
C ALA A 200 16.51 -30.21 -26.81
N VAL A 201 15.20 -29.94 -26.72
CA VAL A 201 14.55 -29.45 -25.52
C VAL A 201 14.21 -30.65 -24.64
N PRO A 202 14.68 -30.75 -23.38
CA PRO A 202 14.25 -31.78 -22.48
C PRO A 202 12.83 -31.46 -21.96
N ALA A 203 11.90 -32.40 -22.17
CA ALA A 203 10.55 -32.33 -21.63
C ALA A 203 10.58 -32.48 -20.08
N ALA A 204 10.06 -31.44 -19.39
CA ALA A 204 9.83 -31.49 -17.96
C ALA A 204 8.60 -32.41 -17.63
N PRO A 205 8.67 -33.25 -16.61
CA PRO A 205 7.55 -34.09 -16.21
C PRO A 205 6.47 -33.27 -15.48
N LEU A 206 5.21 -33.51 -15.87
CA LEU A 206 4.01 -32.96 -15.24
C LEU A 206 3.87 -33.50 -13.79
N PRO A 207 3.48 -32.64 -12.82
CA PRO A 207 3.24 -33.12 -11.46
C PRO A 207 1.95 -33.95 -11.38
N SER A 208 2.09 -35.17 -10.84
CA SER A 208 1.01 -36.10 -10.56
C SER A 208 0.01 -35.49 -9.55
N LYS A 209 -1.29 -35.55 -9.88
CA LYS A 209 -2.41 -35.28 -8.98
C LYS A 209 -2.33 -36.19 -7.75
N LYS A 210 -1.98 -35.61 -6.58
CA LYS A 210 -2.17 -36.27 -5.29
C LYS A 210 -3.66 -36.30 -4.96
N ALA A 211 -4.16 -37.52 -4.71
CA ALA A 211 -5.53 -37.81 -4.31
C ALA A 211 -5.89 -37.05 -3.01
N ALA A 212 -7.08 -36.42 -3.00
CA ALA A 212 -7.66 -35.78 -1.83
C ALA A 212 -7.98 -36.85 -0.76
N VAL A 213 -7.45 -36.62 0.44
CA VAL A 213 -7.81 -37.39 1.65
C VAL A 213 -9.13 -36.79 2.17
N PRO A 214 -10.17 -37.63 2.44
CA PRO A 214 -11.43 -37.10 3.00
C PRO A 214 -11.21 -36.66 4.46
N VAL A 215 -11.47 -35.38 4.73
CA VAL A 215 -11.50 -34.82 6.09
C VAL A 215 -12.79 -35.24 6.76
N SER A 216 -12.67 -36.08 7.78
CA SER A 216 -13.75 -36.53 8.67
C SER A 216 -14.11 -35.36 9.62
N LEU A 217 -15.32 -34.84 9.52
CA LEU A 217 -15.84 -33.82 10.45
C LEU A 217 -16.11 -34.44 11.82
N PRO A 218 -15.76 -33.76 12.94
CA PRO A 218 -16.13 -34.23 14.28
C PRO A 218 -17.64 -34.09 14.52
N PRO A 219 -18.24 -34.98 15.36
CA PRO A 219 -19.66 -34.92 15.68
C PRO A 219 -20.01 -33.68 16.52
N PRO A 220 -21.24 -33.13 16.40
CA PRO A 220 -21.68 -32.00 17.19
C PRO A 220 -21.80 -32.35 18.68
N PRO A 221 -21.60 -31.37 19.58
CA PRO A 221 -21.76 -31.59 21.03
C PRO A 221 -23.23 -31.87 21.37
N ALA A 222 -23.44 -32.88 22.24
CA ALA A 222 -24.74 -33.18 22.83
C ALA A 222 -25.14 -32.07 23.85
N PHE A 223 -26.37 -31.58 23.73
CA PHE A 223 -27.01 -30.71 24.73
C PHE A 223 -27.51 -31.54 25.89
#